data_941327ab0ba2b9c8a8ecfb70965f5e44
#
_entry.id   941327ab0ba2b9c8a8ecfb70965f5e44
#
_cell.length_a   1.000
_cell.length_b   1.000
_cell.length_c   1.000
_cell.angle_alpha   90.00
_cell.angle_beta   90.00
_cell.angle_gamma   90.00
#
_symmetry.space_group_name_H-M   'P 1'
#
loop_
_entity.id
_entity.type
_entity.pdbx_description
1 polymer ?
#
loop_
_entity_poly.entity_id
_entity_poly.type
_entity_poly.pdbx_seq_one_letter_code
_entity_poly.pdbx_strand_id
1 'polypeptide(L)'
;MFANSNGNYKWKAKAPSQSVTYADCHDNAALYDQLVASTASGDYGNRYEDLVKMNKMAGAIVNTSQGISFMLAGQEMARTKYGDTNSYKSSPEINKINWNNILEYQDLVSYYKGLYEIRKNFTPFTAMDKSYSSAYTLNKSMGSAFSNQVAFTVKNDQPDEWQTMAVIHNSAKKAEEVKLKDESCTEWVIIANDKTAGLKNLGEVSGSTFTVPAISTVIAVDKASFDKLALDDGMGQVTVNYVYEKTGENLVDPEVIQGTIGTGYTTAENSSISNTYILSKVEGPATDTYSETPAVVTYYYADYVPESFKNADFNNDGAIDVRDVTLMQSIITDPASVDADTYAKIDVNYDTRKDVNDVTALQTYTTGKPVSSGSVTVNHFYTAEDGTVEKITPSTVISGRVGDEYTTTSYRTIGYTVDTTKTPKNVNGHIPYGVDMSVDYYYVASSMDVKLHVKHNGSLTWNPSLWLWGSDTNGVDADNYTTSGEWPGDTLTEMDENGWYVKDFTCTKAGSYNIIVSDTGTNQTIDYKGFIDNELWIVIDDSNVMGGTYLTFYTENPDNNPNAPIAVPIA
;
A
#
# COMPACT_ATOMS: atom_id res chain seq x y z
N MET A 1 6.56 -24.99 18.08
CA MET A 1 5.72 -25.89 17.27
C MET A 1 6.64 -26.82 16.50
N PHE A 2 6.55 -28.11 16.70
CA PHE A 2 7.42 -29.04 15.97
C PHE A 2 6.90 -29.16 14.53
N ALA A 3 7.81 -29.03 13.57
CA ALA A 3 7.45 -29.21 12.17
C ALA A 3 6.84 -30.62 11.98
N ASN A 4 5.58 -30.66 11.60
CA ASN A 4 4.91 -31.87 11.20
C ASN A 4 5.00 -31.91 9.68
N SER A 5 5.95 -32.66 9.12
CA SER A 5 6.00 -32.84 7.67
C SER A 5 4.72 -33.58 7.23
N ASN A 6 3.84 -32.88 6.53
CA ASN A 6 2.75 -33.52 5.82
C ASN A 6 3.34 -34.42 4.72
N GLY A 7 2.97 -35.68 4.71
CA GLY A 7 3.33 -36.59 3.68
C GLY A 7 4.39 -37.64 4.09
N ASN A 8 5.12 -38.14 3.16
CA ASN A 8 5.91 -39.37 3.24
C ASN A 8 7.14 -39.35 4.16
N TYR A 9 7.41 -38.24 4.90
CA TYR A 9 8.55 -38.19 5.81
C TYR A 9 8.15 -38.63 7.22
N LYS A 10 8.69 -39.77 7.64
CA LYS A 10 8.47 -40.32 8.99
C LYS A 10 9.26 -39.61 10.10
N TRP A 11 10.07 -38.61 9.76
CA TRP A 11 10.89 -37.93 10.72
C TRP A 11 10.07 -36.84 11.48
N LYS A 12 10.19 -36.84 12.78
CA LYS A 12 9.61 -35.85 13.66
C LYS A 12 10.69 -35.32 14.59
N ALA A 13 10.82 -34.01 14.70
CA ALA A 13 11.69 -33.40 15.69
C ALA A 13 11.30 -33.86 17.10
N LYS A 14 12.26 -34.31 17.87
CA LYS A 14 12.07 -34.77 19.27
C LYS A 14 12.30 -33.65 20.29
N ALA A 15 12.97 -32.58 19.86
CA ALA A 15 13.23 -31.40 20.65
C ALA A 15 13.36 -30.16 19.75
N PRO A 16 13.14 -28.93 20.27
CA PRO A 16 13.33 -27.70 19.53
C PRO A 16 14.71 -27.54 18.89
N SER A 17 15.76 -28.04 19.54
CA SER A 17 17.13 -28.06 18.99
C SER A 17 17.31 -28.79 17.66
N GLN A 18 16.32 -29.57 17.23
CA GLN A 18 16.30 -30.28 15.94
C GLN A 18 15.54 -29.51 14.86
N SER A 19 15.13 -28.29 15.13
CA SER A 19 14.38 -27.44 14.20
C SER A 19 15.08 -26.10 14.01
N VAL A 20 15.23 -25.69 12.75
CA VAL A 20 15.68 -24.33 12.38
C VAL A 20 14.51 -23.60 11.76
N THR A 21 14.15 -22.45 12.32
CA THR A 21 13.09 -21.60 11.83
C THR A 21 13.69 -20.36 11.16
N TYR A 22 13.35 -20.12 9.90
CA TYR A 22 13.84 -18.99 9.11
C TYR A 22 12.82 -18.59 8.05
N ALA A 23 12.93 -17.36 7.56
CA ALA A 23 12.14 -16.84 6.46
C ALA A 23 12.91 -16.91 5.13
N ASP A 24 14.22 -16.69 5.16
CA ASP A 24 15.12 -16.80 4.03
C ASP A 24 16.50 -17.35 4.45
N CYS A 25 17.29 -17.74 3.45
CA CYS A 25 18.66 -18.22 3.65
C CYS A 25 19.55 -17.79 2.46
N HIS A 26 20.76 -18.35 2.36
CA HIS A 26 21.70 -18.02 1.27
C HIS A 26 21.23 -18.48 -0.13
N ASP A 27 20.44 -19.56 -0.19
CA ASP A 27 19.80 -20.06 -1.42
C ASP A 27 18.41 -19.41 -1.60
N ASN A 28 17.95 -19.34 -2.84
CA ASN A 28 16.72 -18.68 -3.26
C ASN A 28 16.74 -17.16 -3.05
N ALA A 29 15.61 -16.52 -3.26
CA ALA A 29 15.46 -15.08 -3.12
C ALA A 29 15.59 -14.65 -1.66
N ALA A 30 16.17 -13.47 -1.39
CA ALA A 30 16.10 -12.82 -0.09
C ALA A 30 14.63 -12.55 0.29
N LEU A 31 14.32 -12.44 1.58
CA LEU A 31 12.93 -12.26 2.03
C LEU A 31 12.25 -11.08 1.34
N TYR A 32 12.91 -9.93 1.25
CA TYR A 32 12.32 -8.76 0.62
C TYR A 32 12.01 -9.00 -0.86
N ASP A 33 12.89 -9.69 -1.58
CA ASP A 33 12.67 -10.08 -2.98
C ASP A 33 11.48 -11.05 -3.13
N GLN A 34 11.33 -12.01 -2.20
CA GLN A 34 10.16 -12.90 -2.19
C GLN A 34 8.85 -12.12 -2.00
N LEU A 35 8.86 -11.10 -1.12
CA LEU A 35 7.70 -10.25 -0.87
C LEU A 35 7.35 -9.40 -2.09
N VAL A 36 8.34 -8.77 -2.72
CA VAL A 36 8.15 -8.01 -3.98
C VAL A 36 7.54 -8.91 -5.06
N ALA A 37 8.13 -10.07 -5.30
CA ALA A 37 7.66 -11.00 -6.33
C ALA A 37 6.25 -11.53 -6.05
N SER A 38 5.95 -11.89 -4.78
CA SER A 38 4.65 -12.48 -4.41
C SER A 38 3.50 -11.47 -4.40
N THR A 39 3.78 -10.19 -4.36
CA THR A 39 2.78 -9.10 -4.36
C THR A 39 2.75 -8.33 -5.67
N ALA A 40 3.59 -8.69 -6.64
CA ALA A 40 3.76 -7.97 -7.91
C ALA A 40 4.04 -6.47 -7.71
N SER A 41 4.79 -6.12 -6.66
CA SER A 41 5.04 -4.71 -6.28
C SER A 41 6.03 -3.99 -7.19
N GLY A 42 6.61 -4.65 -8.19
CA GLY A 42 7.48 -4.02 -9.20
C GLY A 42 8.96 -4.01 -8.82
N ASP A 43 9.56 -2.85 -8.61
CA ASP A 43 11.00 -2.70 -8.43
C ASP A 43 11.50 -3.20 -7.06
N TYR A 44 12.51 -4.07 -7.09
CA TYR A 44 13.17 -4.63 -5.90
C TYR A 44 13.98 -3.59 -5.10
N GLY A 45 14.34 -2.46 -5.71
CA GLY A 45 15.08 -1.38 -5.06
C GLY A 45 14.22 -0.41 -4.25
N ASN A 46 12.90 -0.45 -4.40
CA ASN A 46 12.00 0.49 -3.76
C ASN A 46 11.54 0.03 -2.36
N ARG A 47 11.29 1.00 -1.49
CA ARG A 47 10.64 0.77 -0.20
C ARG A 47 9.12 0.77 -0.39
N TYR A 48 8.45 -0.30 0.06
CA TYR A 48 6.99 -0.44 0.08
C TYR A 48 6.55 -0.69 1.51
N GLU A 49 5.69 0.15 2.05
CA GLU A 49 5.28 0.08 3.47
C GLU A 49 4.60 -1.24 3.84
N ASP A 50 3.74 -1.79 2.98
CA ASP A 50 3.13 -3.09 3.23
C ASP A 50 4.16 -4.22 3.24
N LEU A 51 5.21 -4.15 2.43
CA LEU A 51 6.28 -5.15 2.43
C LEU A 51 7.17 -5.03 3.67
N VAL A 52 7.37 -3.82 4.18
CA VAL A 52 8.06 -3.60 5.48
C VAL A 52 7.25 -4.23 6.60
N LYS A 53 5.91 -4.07 6.63
CA LYS A 53 5.01 -4.74 7.58
C LYS A 53 5.08 -6.26 7.46
N MET A 54 5.06 -6.80 6.23
CA MET A 54 5.21 -8.24 5.98
C MET A 54 6.57 -8.77 6.48
N ASN A 55 7.64 -8.02 6.28
CA ASN A 55 8.98 -8.36 6.76
C ASN A 55 9.02 -8.36 8.30
N LYS A 56 8.47 -7.32 8.96
CA LYS A 56 8.31 -7.27 10.43
C LYS A 56 7.56 -8.50 10.95
N MET A 57 6.45 -8.86 10.32
CA MET A 57 5.65 -10.02 10.70
C MET A 57 6.43 -11.34 10.50
N ALA A 58 7.17 -11.51 9.40
CA ALA A 58 8.02 -12.68 9.17
C ALA A 58 9.10 -12.80 10.25
N GLY A 59 9.77 -11.69 10.59
CA GLY A 59 10.73 -11.62 11.68
C GLY A 59 10.11 -12.00 13.03
N ALA A 60 8.89 -11.52 13.32
CA ALA A 60 8.17 -11.85 14.54
C ALA A 60 7.82 -13.35 14.60
N ILE A 61 7.35 -13.96 13.50
CA ILE A 61 7.05 -15.40 13.43
C ILE A 61 8.32 -16.22 13.74
N VAL A 62 9.46 -15.86 13.15
CA VAL A 62 10.74 -16.56 13.41
C VAL A 62 11.15 -16.42 14.88
N ASN A 63 11.10 -15.20 15.43
CA ASN A 63 11.59 -14.93 16.76
C ASN A 63 10.66 -15.39 17.90
N THR A 64 9.37 -15.62 17.61
CA THR A 64 8.42 -16.20 18.59
C THR A 64 8.23 -17.71 18.41
N SER A 65 8.97 -18.34 17.50
CA SER A 65 8.99 -19.79 17.31
C SER A 65 10.04 -20.45 18.22
N GLN A 66 9.75 -21.69 18.66
CA GLN A 66 10.73 -22.50 19.37
C GLN A 66 11.82 -23.02 18.42
N GLY A 67 12.97 -23.34 19.00
CA GLY A 67 14.11 -23.92 18.29
C GLY A 67 15.14 -22.88 17.88
N ILE A 68 15.95 -23.25 16.91
CA ILE A 68 17.01 -22.39 16.40
C ILE A 68 16.40 -21.35 15.46
N SER A 69 16.47 -20.07 15.80
CA SER A 69 16.13 -18.99 14.86
C SER A 69 17.34 -18.72 13.97
N PHE A 70 17.08 -18.59 12.67
CA PHE A 70 18.08 -18.27 11.66
C PHE A 70 17.60 -17.11 10.79
N MET A 71 18.52 -16.26 10.35
CA MET A 71 18.23 -15.13 9.51
C MET A 71 19.38 -14.90 8.52
N LEU A 72 19.08 -14.61 7.28
CA LEU A 72 20.07 -14.12 6.32
C LEU A 72 20.49 -12.71 6.72
N ALA A 73 21.80 -12.45 6.79
CA ALA A 73 22.32 -11.11 7.12
C ALA A 73 21.78 -10.04 6.14
N GLY A 74 21.18 -8.99 6.70
CA GLY A 74 20.52 -7.91 5.95
C GLY A 74 19.00 -8.03 5.83
N GLN A 75 18.40 -9.15 6.26
CA GLN A 75 16.94 -9.29 6.30
C GLN A 75 16.29 -8.16 7.11
N GLU A 76 16.92 -7.77 8.21
CA GLU A 76 16.50 -6.68 9.11
C GLU A 76 16.56 -5.28 8.50
N MET A 77 17.14 -5.13 7.32
CA MET A 77 17.22 -3.87 6.58
C MET A 77 16.76 -4.04 5.12
N ALA A 78 15.82 -4.95 4.90
CA ALA A 78 15.22 -5.22 3.59
C ALA A 78 16.26 -5.50 2.49
N ARG A 79 17.26 -6.34 2.77
CA ARG A 79 18.25 -6.73 1.78
C ARG A 79 17.59 -7.31 0.56
N THR A 80 17.99 -6.80 -0.60
CA THR A 80 17.60 -7.32 -1.91
C THR A 80 18.81 -7.92 -2.63
N LYS A 81 18.57 -8.93 -3.44
CA LYS A 81 19.44 -9.43 -4.49
C LYS A 81 18.80 -9.17 -5.86
N TYR A 82 17.91 -8.20 -5.92
CA TYR A 82 17.19 -7.79 -7.13
C TYR A 82 16.47 -8.95 -7.84
N GLY A 83 15.89 -9.87 -7.05
CA GLY A 83 15.17 -11.04 -7.53
C GLY A 83 16.06 -12.22 -7.93
N ASP A 84 17.39 -12.12 -7.84
CA ASP A 84 18.29 -13.24 -8.13
C ASP A 84 18.15 -14.33 -7.08
N THR A 85 17.59 -15.47 -7.50
CA THR A 85 17.32 -16.62 -6.65
C THR A 85 18.45 -17.63 -6.62
N ASN A 86 19.50 -17.44 -7.46
CA ASN A 86 20.64 -18.37 -7.56
C ASN A 86 21.97 -17.63 -7.64
N SER A 87 22.15 -16.68 -6.76
CA SER A 87 23.19 -15.64 -6.80
C SER A 87 24.62 -16.10 -6.50
N TYR A 88 24.88 -17.40 -6.35
CA TYR A 88 26.21 -17.90 -5.92
C TYR A 88 27.36 -17.56 -6.88
N LYS A 89 27.06 -17.28 -8.15
CA LYS A 89 28.03 -16.83 -9.17
C LYS A 89 27.78 -15.40 -9.63
N SER A 90 26.77 -14.72 -9.10
CA SER A 90 26.42 -13.37 -9.48
C SER A 90 27.45 -12.37 -8.97
N SER A 91 27.47 -11.20 -9.58
CA SER A 91 28.44 -10.16 -9.29
C SER A 91 28.36 -9.65 -7.83
N PRO A 92 29.43 -9.00 -7.34
CA PRO A 92 29.40 -8.35 -6.03
C PRO A 92 28.25 -7.34 -5.88
N GLU A 93 27.80 -6.69 -6.94
CA GLU A 93 26.68 -5.73 -6.93
C GLU A 93 25.40 -6.41 -6.46
N ILE A 94 25.16 -7.66 -6.86
CA ILE A 94 24.01 -8.46 -6.44
C ILE A 94 24.19 -8.99 -5.00
N ASN A 95 25.39 -9.45 -4.69
CA ASN A 95 25.65 -10.17 -3.43
C ASN A 95 26.04 -9.30 -2.24
N LYS A 96 26.52 -8.07 -2.47
CA LYS A 96 26.90 -7.14 -1.40
C LYS A 96 25.70 -6.81 -0.50
N ILE A 97 26.00 -6.45 0.74
CA ILE A 97 25.03 -5.84 1.64
C ILE A 97 25.09 -4.33 1.46
N ASN A 98 23.96 -3.71 1.12
CA ASN A 98 23.86 -2.26 1.08
C ASN A 98 23.65 -1.74 2.51
N TRP A 99 24.72 -1.33 3.16
CA TRP A 99 24.68 -0.82 4.54
C TRP A 99 23.89 0.49 4.69
N ASN A 100 23.67 1.25 3.60
CA ASN A 100 22.84 2.46 3.63
C ASN A 100 21.37 2.14 3.95
N ASN A 101 20.93 0.92 3.68
CA ASN A 101 19.58 0.46 4.03
C ASN A 101 19.30 0.54 5.53
N ILE A 102 20.31 0.55 6.40
CA ILE A 102 20.11 0.78 7.84
C ILE A 102 19.44 2.12 8.10
N LEU A 103 19.76 3.16 7.31
CA LEU A 103 19.17 4.49 7.46
C LEU A 103 17.77 4.55 6.86
N GLU A 104 17.57 3.91 5.72
CA GLU A 104 16.29 3.89 5.01
C GLU A 104 15.24 3.02 5.72
N TYR A 105 15.66 1.90 6.32
CA TYR A 105 14.81 0.93 7.02
C TYR A 105 15.07 0.92 8.54
N GLN A 106 15.37 2.08 9.12
CA GLN A 106 15.70 2.21 10.53
C GLN A 106 14.61 1.64 11.46
N ASP A 107 13.35 1.83 11.09
CA ASP A 107 12.19 1.27 11.80
C ASP A 107 12.16 -0.26 11.77
N LEU A 108 12.53 -0.87 10.64
CA LEU A 108 12.63 -2.32 10.51
C LEU A 108 13.80 -2.86 11.34
N VAL A 109 14.97 -2.22 11.28
CA VAL A 109 16.15 -2.58 12.08
C VAL A 109 15.83 -2.53 13.58
N SER A 110 15.19 -1.44 14.04
CA SER A 110 14.76 -1.29 15.43
C SER A 110 13.77 -2.35 15.86
N TYR A 111 12.82 -2.69 14.99
CA TYR A 111 11.84 -3.75 15.22
C TYR A 111 12.51 -5.11 15.45
N TYR A 112 13.48 -5.48 14.60
CA TYR A 112 14.24 -6.72 14.78
C TYR A 112 15.07 -6.74 16.07
N LYS A 113 15.71 -5.62 16.42
CA LYS A 113 16.40 -5.51 17.72
C LYS A 113 15.45 -5.79 18.88
N GLY A 114 14.27 -5.18 18.87
CA GLY A 114 13.26 -5.42 19.88
C GLY A 114 12.77 -6.87 19.93
N LEU A 115 12.58 -7.52 18.78
CA LEU A 115 12.24 -8.95 18.74
C LEU A 115 13.34 -9.84 19.36
N TYR A 116 14.60 -9.50 19.15
CA TYR A 116 15.71 -10.24 19.77
C TYR A 116 15.73 -10.07 21.29
N GLU A 117 15.49 -8.86 21.79
CA GLU A 117 15.39 -8.64 23.23
C GLU A 117 14.20 -9.37 23.84
N ILE A 118 13.03 -9.37 23.19
CA ILE A 118 11.87 -10.18 23.62
C ILE A 118 12.26 -11.66 23.67
N ARG A 119 12.86 -12.20 22.61
CA ARG A 119 13.25 -13.61 22.54
C ARG A 119 14.29 -13.99 23.60
N LYS A 120 15.28 -13.14 23.82
CA LYS A 120 16.38 -13.34 24.77
C LYS A 120 15.88 -13.38 26.22
N ASN A 121 14.86 -12.61 26.53
CA ASN A 121 14.29 -12.48 27.86
C ASN A 121 13.08 -13.40 28.12
N PHE A 122 12.85 -14.41 27.27
CA PHE A 122 11.73 -15.33 27.39
C PHE A 122 12.15 -16.77 27.08
N THR A 123 12.50 -17.52 28.12
CA THR A 123 13.04 -18.89 28.02
C THR A 123 12.22 -19.85 27.16
N PRO A 124 10.86 -19.83 27.13
CA PRO A 124 10.09 -20.72 26.26
C PRO A 124 10.42 -20.61 24.76
N PHE A 125 10.90 -19.45 24.28
CA PHE A 125 11.32 -19.31 22.88
C PHE A 125 12.73 -19.86 22.63
N THR A 126 13.62 -19.80 23.62
CA THR A 126 15.03 -20.16 23.49
C THR A 126 15.37 -21.57 23.98
N ALA A 127 14.47 -22.22 24.72
CA ALA A 127 14.69 -23.57 25.23
C ALA A 127 14.93 -24.58 24.10
N MET A 128 16.02 -25.32 24.19
CA MET A 128 16.45 -26.27 23.17
C MET A 128 15.94 -27.69 23.43
N ASP A 129 15.44 -27.97 24.61
CA ASP A 129 14.76 -29.20 24.96
C ASP A 129 13.24 -29.07 24.85
N LYS A 130 12.51 -30.10 25.23
CA LYS A 130 11.03 -30.11 25.13
C LYS A 130 10.31 -29.68 26.40
N SER A 131 10.99 -29.08 27.38
CA SER A 131 10.41 -28.66 28.66
C SER A 131 9.18 -27.76 28.48
N TYR A 132 9.22 -26.84 27.49
CA TYR A 132 8.13 -25.93 27.18
C TYR A 132 7.20 -26.38 26.05
N SER A 133 7.31 -27.62 25.54
CA SER A 133 6.46 -28.06 24.41
C SER A 133 4.97 -28.11 24.73
N SER A 134 4.60 -28.26 26.01
CA SER A 134 3.22 -28.21 26.49
C SER A 134 2.77 -26.85 27.01
N ALA A 135 3.67 -25.85 27.03
CA ALA A 135 3.37 -24.51 27.52
C ALA A 135 2.53 -23.65 26.53
N TYR A 136 2.44 -24.10 25.28
CA TYR A 136 1.76 -23.40 24.20
C TYR A 136 0.28 -23.75 24.14
N THR A 137 -0.59 -22.76 24.18
CA THR A 137 -2.03 -22.90 23.94
C THR A 137 -2.41 -22.18 22.63
N LEU A 138 -2.70 -22.96 21.59
CA LEU A 138 -3.10 -22.44 20.27
C LEU A 138 -4.60 -22.12 20.25
N ASN A 139 -4.98 -21.00 19.64
CA ASN A 139 -6.37 -20.61 19.45
C ASN A 139 -7.15 -21.60 18.57
N LYS A 140 -6.51 -22.10 17.51
CA LYS A 140 -7.08 -23.08 16.59
C LYS A 140 -6.12 -24.24 16.42
N SER A 141 -6.66 -25.45 16.24
CA SER A 141 -5.83 -26.62 15.89
C SER A 141 -5.20 -26.41 14.52
N MET A 142 -3.95 -26.85 14.38
CA MET A 142 -3.25 -26.84 13.10
C MET A 142 -4.04 -27.64 12.07
N GLY A 143 -4.29 -27.06 10.90
CA GLY A 143 -5.04 -27.68 9.80
C GLY A 143 -6.45 -27.11 9.59
N SER A 144 -6.94 -26.18 10.43
CA SER A 144 -8.10 -25.38 10.04
C SER A 144 -7.67 -24.40 8.95
N ALA A 145 -7.93 -24.78 7.69
CA ALA A 145 -7.60 -24.00 6.52
C ALA A 145 -8.24 -22.60 6.58
N PHE A 146 -7.52 -21.59 6.05
CA PHE A 146 -8.04 -20.27 5.70
C PHE A 146 -8.40 -19.32 6.85
N SER A 147 -7.58 -19.27 7.89
CA SER A 147 -7.57 -18.13 8.81
C SER A 147 -6.38 -17.23 8.48
N ASN A 148 -6.64 -15.94 8.29
CA ASN A 148 -5.58 -14.93 8.17
C ASN A 148 -4.89 -14.65 9.52
N GLN A 149 -5.29 -15.35 10.57
CA GLN A 149 -4.80 -15.13 11.93
C GLN A 149 -4.23 -16.41 12.53
N VAL A 150 -3.12 -16.26 13.25
CA VAL A 150 -2.55 -17.27 14.11
C VAL A 150 -2.35 -16.65 15.48
N ALA A 151 -2.95 -17.23 16.50
CA ALA A 151 -2.83 -16.74 17.88
C ALA A 151 -2.52 -17.89 18.83
N PHE A 152 -1.65 -17.61 19.80
CA PHE A 152 -1.31 -18.56 20.86
C PHE A 152 -0.85 -17.82 22.11
N THR A 153 -0.97 -18.48 23.26
CA THR A 153 -0.32 -18.08 24.50
C THR A 153 0.77 -19.06 24.86
N VAL A 154 1.78 -18.58 25.55
CA VAL A 154 2.91 -19.37 26.06
C VAL A 154 3.08 -19.09 27.54
N LYS A 155 3.13 -20.14 28.36
CA LYS A 155 3.42 -20.04 29.80
C LYS A 155 4.88 -20.28 30.08
N ASN A 156 5.39 -19.57 31.05
CA ASN A 156 6.76 -19.66 31.55
C ASN A 156 6.76 -19.96 33.06
N ASP A 157 7.75 -20.68 33.53
CA ASP A 157 7.90 -21.03 34.93
C ASP A 157 9.18 -20.40 35.56
N GLN A 158 9.89 -19.58 34.78
CA GLN A 158 11.08 -18.89 35.28
C GLN A 158 10.67 -17.68 36.12
N PRO A 159 11.07 -17.61 37.42
CA PRO A 159 10.55 -16.61 38.37
C PRO A 159 10.99 -15.17 38.06
N ASP A 160 12.07 -15.00 37.32
CA ASP A 160 12.67 -13.71 36.98
C ASP A 160 12.42 -13.32 35.49
N GLU A 161 11.44 -13.96 34.87
CA GLU A 161 10.99 -13.67 33.53
C GLU A 161 9.47 -13.42 33.50
N TRP A 162 8.96 -12.92 32.37
CA TRP A 162 7.51 -12.82 32.13
C TRP A 162 6.86 -14.20 32.21
N GLN A 163 5.69 -14.28 32.83
CA GLN A 163 5.05 -15.56 33.15
C GLN A 163 4.12 -16.05 32.04
N THR A 164 3.49 -15.14 31.34
CA THR A 164 2.59 -15.50 30.22
C THR A 164 2.77 -14.50 29.08
N MET A 165 2.94 -15.03 27.89
CA MET A 165 3.02 -14.20 26.67
C MET A 165 1.94 -14.62 25.67
N ALA A 166 1.25 -13.65 25.11
CA ALA A 166 0.35 -13.82 23.98
C ALA A 166 1.03 -13.36 22.70
N VAL A 167 0.91 -14.15 21.63
CA VAL A 167 1.43 -13.82 20.30
C VAL A 167 0.31 -13.98 19.29
N ILE A 168 0.03 -12.92 18.53
CA ILE A 168 -1.07 -12.86 17.59
C ILE A 168 -0.59 -12.29 16.28
N HIS A 169 -0.62 -13.10 15.22
CA HIS A 169 -0.29 -12.71 13.85
C HIS A 169 -1.56 -12.48 13.05
N ASN A 170 -1.67 -11.34 12.36
CA ASN A 170 -2.76 -11.01 11.46
C ASN A 170 -2.18 -10.68 10.07
N SER A 171 -2.41 -11.55 9.08
CA SER A 171 -1.99 -11.31 7.69
C SER A 171 -3.06 -10.65 6.83
N ALA A 172 -4.23 -10.33 7.38
CA ALA A 172 -5.27 -9.60 6.66
C ALA A 172 -4.85 -8.15 6.40
N LYS A 173 -5.31 -7.57 5.27
CA LYS A 173 -5.09 -6.15 4.92
C LYS A 173 -6.01 -5.18 5.69
N LYS A 174 -6.58 -5.62 6.80
CA LYS A 174 -7.41 -4.82 7.72
C LYS A 174 -7.15 -5.25 9.16
N ALA A 175 -7.47 -4.38 10.10
CA ALA A 175 -7.43 -4.74 11.51
C ALA A 175 -8.49 -5.82 11.82
N GLU A 176 -8.16 -6.72 12.72
CA GLU A 176 -9.04 -7.82 13.12
C GLU A 176 -9.09 -7.95 14.65
N GLU A 177 -10.27 -8.28 15.17
CA GLU A 177 -10.41 -8.64 16.57
C GLU A 177 -10.14 -10.13 16.76
N VAL A 178 -9.22 -10.45 17.67
CA VAL A 178 -8.82 -11.81 17.96
C VAL A 178 -8.98 -12.10 19.44
N LYS A 179 -9.91 -13.01 19.77
CA LYS A 179 -10.09 -13.50 21.13
C LYS A 179 -9.15 -14.67 21.41
N LEU A 180 -8.35 -14.58 22.47
CA LEU A 180 -7.48 -15.67 22.92
C LEU A 180 -8.32 -16.83 23.50
N LYS A 181 -7.87 -18.06 23.22
CA LYS A 181 -8.45 -19.29 23.78
C LYS A 181 -8.11 -19.46 25.26
N ASP A 182 -6.90 -19.07 25.64
CA ASP A 182 -6.48 -19.08 27.05
C ASP A 182 -6.93 -17.77 27.70
N GLU A 183 -7.91 -17.85 28.55
CA GLU A 183 -8.48 -16.73 29.31
C GLU A 183 -7.94 -16.66 30.75
N SER A 184 -6.85 -17.37 31.05
CA SER A 184 -6.25 -17.39 32.38
C SER A 184 -5.55 -16.08 32.78
N CYS A 185 -5.21 -15.24 31.80
CA CYS A 185 -4.75 -13.87 31.99
C CYS A 185 -5.74 -12.89 31.35
N THR A 186 -6.05 -11.81 32.03
CA THR A 186 -7.03 -10.80 31.58
C THR A 186 -6.47 -9.37 31.60
N GLU A 187 -5.23 -9.18 32.03
CA GLU A 187 -4.55 -7.88 32.03
C GLU A 187 -3.20 -8.03 31.34
N TRP A 188 -3.06 -7.33 30.21
CA TRP A 188 -1.95 -7.48 29.30
C TRP A 188 -1.24 -6.16 29.06
N VAL A 189 0.07 -6.21 28.86
CA VAL A 189 0.89 -5.12 28.35
C VAL A 189 1.40 -5.51 26.97
N ILE A 190 1.09 -4.69 25.97
CA ILE A 190 1.59 -4.86 24.60
C ILE A 190 3.07 -4.44 24.57
N ILE A 191 3.92 -5.29 24.01
CA ILE A 191 5.36 -5.06 23.85
C ILE A 191 5.82 -5.15 22.40
N ALA A 192 4.94 -5.55 21.48
CA ALA A 192 5.15 -5.42 20.05
C ALA A 192 3.79 -5.20 19.34
N ASN A 193 3.79 -4.35 18.32
CA ASN A 193 2.65 -4.06 17.44
C ASN A 193 3.10 -3.96 15.98
N ASP A 194 2.34 -3.33 15.07
CA ASP A 194 2.70 -3.13 13.66
C ASP A 194 3.89 -2.17 13.45
N LYS A 195 4.20 -1.33 14.43
CA LYS A 195 5.21 -0.27 14.32
C LYS A 195 6.50 -0.63 15.03
N THR A 196 6.41 -1.07 16.27
CA THR A 196 7.57 -1.24 17.15
C THR A 196 7.51 -2.55 17.93
N ALA A 197 8.66 -3.04 18.36
CA ALA A 197 8.85 -4.17 19.27
C ALA A 197 9.96 -3.86 20.27
N GLY A 198 9.87 -4.38 21.52
CA GLY A 198 10.87 -4.16 22.55
C GLY A 198 10.38 -4.62 23.92
N LEU A 199 11.01 -4.09 24.96
CA LEU A 199 10.69 -4.45 26.36
C LEU A 199 9.80 -3.40 27.05
N LYS A 200 9.41 -2.33 26.36
CA LYS A 200 8.62 -1.22 26.91
C LYS A 200 7.12 -1.44 26.75
N ASN A 201 6.34 -0.81 27.59
CA ASN A 201 4.88 -0.76 27.48
C ASN A 201 4.44 0.09 26.29
N LEU A 202 3.74 -0.51 25.32
CA LEU A 202 3.19 0.13 24.12
C LEU A 202 1.69 0.34 24.22
N GLY A 203 1.06 -0.09 25.30
CA GLY A 203 -0.36 -0.05 25.56
C GLY A 203 -0.82 -1.23 26.39
N GLU A 204 -2.02 -1.12 26.96
CA GLU A 204 -2.58 -2.14 27.84
C GLU A 204 -3.91 -2.66 27.27
N VAL A 205 -4.18 -3.92 27.51
CA VAL A 205 -5.44 -4.59 27.11
C VAL A 205 -6.04 -5.30 28.30
N SER A 206 -7.30 -4.97 28.61
CA SER A 206 -8.10 -5.70 29.60
C SER A 206 -9.00 -6.72 28.89
N GLY A 207 -9.07 -7.93 29.41
CA GLY A 207 -9.79 -9.06 28.83
C GLY A 207 -8.91 -9.95 27.96
N SER A 208 -9.54 -10.73 27.09
CA SER A 208 -8.86 -11.71 26.22
C SER A 208 -8.98 -11.39 24.72
N THR A 209 -9.56 -10.24 24.36
CA THR A 209 -9.75 -9.83 22.96
C THR A 209 -8.80 -8.70 22.60
N PHE A 210 -8.08 -8.87 21.51
CA PHE A 210 -7.10 -7.93 20.99
C PHE A 210 -7.53 -7.40 19.64
N THR A 211 -7.42 -6.09 19.43
CA THR A 211 -7.46 -5.48 18.10
C THR A 211 -6.06 -5.56 17.51
N VAL A 212 -5.91 -6.34 16.43
CA VAL A 212 -4.61 -6.59 15.78
C VAL A 212 -4.58 -5.86 14.46
N PRO A 213 -3.68 -4.87 14.28
CA PRO A 213 -3.59 -4.09 13.05
C PRO A 213 -3.39 -4.96 11.79
N ALA A 214 -3.64 -4.35 10.61
CA ALA A 214 -3.42 -5.01 9.33
C ALA A 214 -1.94 -5.40 9.15
N ILE A 215 -1.69 -6.60 8.65
CA ILE A 215 -0.35 -7.13 8.32
C ILE A 215 0.61 -6.90 9.49
N SER A 216 0.29 -7.48 10.65
CA SER A 216 1.06 -7.22 11.87
C SER A 216 1.12 -8.41 12.81
N THR A 217 2.01 -8.28 13.79
CA THR A 217 2.08 -9.14 14.97
C THR A 217 1.89 -8.29 16.21
N VAL A 218 0.97 -8.69 17.08
CA VAL A 218 0.90 -8.19 18.46
C VAL A 218 1.53 -9.22 19.38
N ILE A 219 2.46 -8.76 20.22
CA ILE A 219 3.01 -9.55 21.34
C ILE A 219 2.65 -8.81 22.62
N ALA A 220 2.03 -9.53 23.53
CA ALA A 220 1.65 -8.99 24.84
C ALA A 220 2.08 -9.94 25.96
N VAL A 221 2.40 -9.38 27.10
CA VAL A 221 2.79 -10.12 28.31
C VAL A 221 1.80 -9.84 29.43
N ASP A 222 1.65 -10.78 30.36
CA ASP A 222 0.81 -10.54 31.52
C ASP A 222 1.31 -9.34 32.34
N LYS A 223 0.38 -8.45 32.69
CA LYS A 223 0.71 -7.19 33.37
C LYS A 223 1.40 -7.39 34.71
N ALA A 224 1.02 -8.44 35.45
CA ALA A 224 1.55 -8.67 36.78
C ALA A 224 3.07 -8.99 36.74
N SER A 225 3.51 -9.80 35.77
CA SER A 225 4.95 -10.08 35.61
C SER A 225 5.68 -8.93 34.93
N PHE A 226 5.02 -8.20 34.03
CA PHE A 226 5.60 -7.01 33.41
C PHE A 226 5.93 -5.93 34.45
N ASP A 227 4.98 -5.58 35.32
CA ASP A 227 5.14 -4.55 36.34
C ASP A 227 6.19 -4.94 37.41
N LYS A 228 6.43 -6.24 37.60
CA LYS A 228 7.43 -6.76 38.51
C LYS A 228 8.87 -6.62 37.98
N LEU A 229 9.03 -6.63 36.66
CA LEU A 229 10.34 -6.72 35.99
C LEU A 229 10.67 -5.38 35.30
N ALA A 230 11.68 -4.67 35.78
CA ALA A 230 12.20 -3.47 35.13
C ALA A 230 13.33 -3.86 34.13
N LEU A 231 12.92 -4.36 32.95
CA LEU A 231 13.87 -4.72 31.90
C LEU A 231 14.27 -3.48 31.09
N ASP A 232 15.55 -3.38 30.75
CA ASP A 232 16.10 -2.33 29.91
C ASP A 232 16.69 -2.93 28.63
N ASP A 233 16.28 -2.41 27.49
CA ASP A 233 16.73 -2.84 26.16
C ASP A 233 17.60 -1.80 25.44
N GLY A 234 17.96 -0.70 26.12
CA GLY A 234 18.68 0.41 25.52
C GLY A 234 17.87 1.18 24.47
N MET A 235 16.52 1.03 24.51
CA MET A 235 15.61 1.68 23.59
C MET A 235 15.00 2.92 24.24
N GLY A 236 15.01 4.03 23.51
CA GLY A 236 14.24 5.22 23.82
C GLY A 236 12.82 5.11 23.29
N GLN A 237 11.91 5.93 23.82
CA GLN A 237 10.49 5.91 23.48
C GLN A 237 9.99 7.31 23.17
N VAL A 238 9.09 7.42 22.18
CA VAL A 238 8.36 8.65 21.87
C VAL A 238 6.88 8.34 21.80
N THR A 239 6.09 9.10 22.53
CA THR A 239 4.62 9.05 22.44
C THR A 239 4.14 10.17 21.54
N VAL A 240 3.34 9.85 20.53
CA VAL A 240 2.76 10.81 19.59
C VAL A 240 1.26 10.89 19.82
N ASN A 241 0.78 12.08 20.20
CA ASN A 241 -0.63 12.35 20.41
C ASN A 241 -1.21 13.14 19.24
N TYR A 242 -2.47 12.90 18.93
CA TYR A 242 -3.22 13.59 17.87
C TYR A 242 -4.48 14.17 18.50
N VAL A 243 -4.43 15.43 18.92
CA VAL A 243 -5.39 16.04 19.84
C VAL A 243 -6.29 17.04 19.12
N TYR A 244 -7.58 16.98 19.38
CA TYR A 244 -8.51 18.03 18.97
C TYR A 244 -8.33 19.25 19.88
N GLU A 245 -7.85 20.35 19.33
CA GLU A 245 -7.45 21.54 20.11
C GLU A 245 -8.59 22.12 20.96
N LYS A 246 -9.82 22.04 20.46
CA LYS A 246 -11.00 22.61 21.12
C LYS A 246 -11.43 21.87 22.39
N THR A 247 -11.27 20.54 22.44
CA THR A 247 -11.67 19.73 23.59
C THR A 247 -10.50 19.17 24.39
N GLY A 248 -9.31 19.08 23.79
CA GLY A 248 -8.15 18.43 24.37
C GLY A 248 -8.21 16.89 24.29
N GLU A 249 -9.21 16.33 23.62
CA GLU A 249 -9.36 14.87 23.46
C GLU A 249 -8.55 14.36 22.27
N ASN A 250 -8.05 13.14 22.37
CA ASN A 250 -7.39 12.47 21.26
C ASN A 250 -8.40 12.15 20.15
N LEU A 251 -8.07 12.49 18.91
CA LEU A 251 -8.84 12.15 17.70
C LEU A 251 -8.67 10.68 17.29
N VAL A 252 -7.51 10.13 17.60
CA VAL A 252 -7.14 8.73 17.43
C VAL A 252 -6.27 8.33 18.61
N ASP A 253 -6.10 7.03 18.83
CA ASP A 253 -5.25 6.51 19.89
C ASP A 253 -3.81 7.03 19.74
N PRO A 254 -3.12 7.37 20.84
CA PRO A 254 -1.72 7.76 20.82
C PRO A 254 -0.85 6.68 20.17
N GLU A 255 0.14 7.13 19.41
CA GLU A 255 1.14 6.25 18.83
C GLU A 255 2.39 6.22 19.69
N VAL A 256 2.94 5.03 19.95
CA VAL A 256 4.21 4.88 20.65
C VAL A 256 5.24 4.28 19.70
N ILE A 257 6.33 5.01 19.45
CA ILE A 257 7.46 4.54 18.65
C ILE A 257 8.69 4.35 19.55
N GLN A 258 9.54 3.39 19.20
CA GLN A 258 10.76 3.08 19.90
C GLN A 258 11.94 3.00 18.93
N GLY A 259 13.13 3.33 19.45
CA GLY A 259 14.37 3.21 18.70
C GLY A 259 15.57 3.17 19.62
N THR A 260 16.71 2.75 19.11
CA THR A 260 17.96 2.71 19.90
C THR A 260 18.32 4.12 20.37
N ILE A 261 18.63 4.28 21.64
CA ILE A 261 19.07 5.55 22.22
C ILE A 261 20.24 6.12 21.40
N GLY A 262 20.14 7.39 21.05
CA GLY A 262 21.08 8.10 20.19
C GLY A 262 20.82 8.01 18.68
N THR A 263 19.85 7.19 18.22
CA THR A 263 19.40 7.21 16.82
C THR A 263 18.29 8.25 16.62
N GLY A 264 18.15 8.78 15.38
CA GLY A 264 17.15 9.79 15.06
C GLY A 264 15.75 9.21 14.94
N TYR A 265 14.74 10.04 15.21
CA TYR A 265 13.35 9.79 14.86
C TYR A 265 12.72 11.02 14.19
N THR A 266 11.68 10.79 13.41
CA THR A 266 10.81 11.85 12.87
C THR A 266 9.38 11.35 12.98
N THR A 267 8.51 12.17 13.57
CA THR A 267 7.07 11.94 13.64
C THR A 267 6.36 12.74 12.55
N ALA A 268 5.14 12.37 12.19
CA ALA A 268 4.36 13.02 11.16
C ALA A 268 2.90 13.18 11.57
N GLU A 269 2.18 13.99 10.80
CA GLU A 269 0.73 14.09 10.89
C GLU A 269 0.07 12.73 10.61
N ASN A 270 -1.07 12.49 11.24
CA ASN A 270 -1.87 11.31 10.94
C ASN A 270 -2.78 11.59 9.73
N SER A 271 -2.51 10.95 8.60
CA SER A 271 -3.22 11.16 7.34
C SER A 271 -4.72 10.79 7.41
N SER A 272 -5.13 9.92 8.34
CA SER A 272 -6.54 9.56 8.51
C SER A 272 -7.39 10.71 9.09
N ILE A 273 -6.75 11.69 9.72
CA ILE A 273 -7.40 12.86 10.33
C ILE A 273 -7.60 13.98 9.30
N SER A 274 -6.81 14.02 8.25
CA SER A 274 -6.64 15.17 7.35
C SER A 274 -7.89 15.64 6.61
N ASN A 275 -8.91 14.80 6.44
CA ASN A 275 -10.11 15.18 5.67
C ASN A 275 -11.11 16.03 6.46
N THR A 276 -11.08 15.96 7.80
CA THR A 276 -12.02 16.67 8.66
C THR A 276 -11.37 17.81 9.44
N TYR A 277 -10.09 17.65 9.72
CA TYR A 277 -9.34 18.59 10.56
C TYR A 277 -8.10 19.12 9.84
N ILE A 278 -7.59 20.24 10.29
CA ILE A 278 -6.35 20.87 9.83
C ILE A 278 -5.36 20.92 10.99
N LEU A 279 -4.09 20.63 10.71
CA LEU A 279 -3.04 20.82 11.71
C LEU A 279 -2.99 22.27 12.14
N SER A 280 -3.12 22.51 13.44
CA SER A 280 -3.04 23.84 14.06
C SER A 280 -1.63 24.14 14.56
N LYS A 281 -1.06 23.23 15.32
CA LYS A 281 0.31 23.36 15.88
C LYS A 281 0.88 21.98 16.23
N VAL A 282 2.19 21.95 16.42
CA VAL A 282 2.92 20.80 16.96
C VAL A 282 3.65 21.25 18.22
N GLU A 283 3.51 20.49 19.28
CA GLU A 283 4.25 20.66 20.53
C GLU A 283 5.14 19.44 20.79
N GLY A 284 6.35 19.68 21.29
CA GLY A 284 7.37 18.66 21.47
C GLY A 284 8.29 18.50 20.25
N PRO A 285 9.34 17.66 20.39
CA PRO A 285 10.37 17.50 19.35
C PRO A 285 9.88 16.52 18.26
N ALA A 286 9.26 17.02 17.20
CA ALA A 286 8.79 16.19 16.09
C ALA A 286 9.94 15.45 15.35
N THR A 287 11.15 15.99 15.42
CA THR A 287 12.38 15.35 14.93
C THR A 287 13.46 15.54 15.97
N ASP A 288 14.04 14.45 16.47
CA ASP A 288 15.12 14.44 17.47
C ASP A 288 15.79 13.05 17.51
N THR A 289 16.55 12.78 18.55
CA THR A 289 17.12 11.46 18.82
C THR A 289 16.45 10.79 20.03
N TYR A 290 16.29 9.47 19.96
CA TYR A 290 15.83 8.69 21.11
C TYR A 290 16.75 8.87 22.31
N SER A 291 16.19 9.07 23.48
CA SER A 291 16.90 9.25 24.74
C SER A 291 16.36 8.31 25.82
N GLU A 292 17.07 8.21 26.95
CA GLU A 292 16.60 7.46 28.13
C GLU A 292 15.28 8.04 28.69
N THR A 293 15.09 9.36 28.55
CA THR A 293 13.85 10.01 28.95
C THR A 293 12.86 9.94 27.80
N PRO A 294 11.67 9.35 27.98
CA PRO A 294 10.64 9.32 26.94
C PRO A 294 10.25 10.72 26.48
N ALA A 295 10.15 10.92 25.19
CA ALA A 295 9.67 12.17 24.60
C ALA A 295 8.16 12.06 24.30
N VAL A 296 7.51 13.24 24.26
CA VAL A 296 6.11 13.36 23.86
C VAL A 296 6.02 14.40 22.76
N VAL A 297 5.34 14.03 21.67
CA VAL A 297 5.04 14.93 20.56
C VAL A 297 3.52 15.00 20.43
N THR A 298 2.97 16.19 20.36
CA THR A 298 1.52 16.39 20.25
C THR A 298 1.21 17.22 19.01
N TYR A 299 0.45 16.63 18.10
CA TYR A 299 -0.14 17.28 16.94
C TYR A 299 -1.53 17.77 17.31
N TYR A 300 -1.76 19.07 17.30
CA TYR A 300 -3.06 19.66 17.59
C TYR A 300 -3.79 19.97 16.30
N TYR A 301 -5.04 19.58 16.26
CA TYR A 301 -5.91 19.75 15.10
C TYR A 301 -7.09 20.66 15.43
N ALA A 302 -7.42 21.52 14.49
CA ALA A 302 -8.62 22.35 14.49
C ALA A 302 -9.59 21.90 13.40
N ASP A 303 -10.85 22.32 13.48
CA ASP A 303 -11.82 22.08 12.42
C ASP A 303 -11.33 22.68 11.10
N TYR A 304 -11.34 21.89 10.03
CA TYR A 304 -11.14 22.43 8.70
C TYR A 304 -12.38 23.20 8.25
N VAL A 305 -12.22 24.48 7.97
CA VAL A 305 -13.27 25.34 7.41
C VAL A 305 -12.83 25.75 6.01
N PRO A 306 -13.58 25.41 4.95
CA PRO A 306 -13.27 25.85 3.58
C PRO A 306 -13.22 27.37 3.46
N GLU A 307 -12.37 27.88 2.58
CA GLU A 307 -12.17 29.32 2.42
C GLU A 307 -13.44 30.04 1.97
N SER A 308 -14.27 29.40 1.14
CA SER A 308 -15.56 29.93 0.73
C SER A 308 -16.49 30.24 1.91
N PHE A 309 -16.51 29.35 2.92
CA PHE A 309 -17.30 29.56 4.13
C PHE A 309 -16.72 30.65 5.02
N LYS A 310 -15.38 30.78 5.11
CA LYS A 310 -14.75 31.88 5.86
C LYS A 310 -15.06 33.25 5.27
N ASN A 311 -15.30 33.30 3.96
CA ASN A 311 -15.61 34.55 3.23
C ASN A 311 -17.11 34.83 3.11
N ALA A 312 -17.96 34.09 3.82
CA ALA A 312 -19.42 34.19 3.73
C ALA A 312 -20.06 35.17 4.73
N ASP A 313 -19.29 36.09 5.30
CA ASP A 313 -19.78 37.24 6.07
C ASP A 313 -20.28 38.32 5.08
N PHE A 314 -21.52 38.17 4.63
CA PHE A 314 -22.11 39.02 3.60
C PHE A 314 -22.61 40.36 4.16
N ASN A 315 -22.87 40.42 5.46
CA ASN A 315 -23.31 41.64 6.13
C ASN A 315 -22.16 42.46 6.73
N ASN A 316 -20.93 41.91 6.70
CA ASN A 316 -19.69 42.52 7.24
C ASN A 316 -19.77 42.87 8.73
N ASP A 317 -20.46 42.06 9.53
CA ASP A 317 -20.52 42.29 10.98
C ASP A 317 -19.46 41.50 11.79
N GLY A 318 -18.63 40.73 11.11
CA GLY A 318 -17.52 39.95 11.69
C GLY A 318 -17.94 38.58 12.18
N ALA A 319 -19.17 38.12 11.94
CA ALA A 319 -19.68 36.82 12.29
C ALA A 319 -20.38 36.20 11.08
N ILE A 320 -20.28 34.86 10.94
CA ILE A 320 -21.01 34.14 9.91
C ILE A 320 -22.14 33.38 10.59
N ASP A 321 -23.37 33.90 10.41
CA ASP A 321 -24.55 33.37 11.10
C ASP A 321 -25.80 33.34 10.20
N VAL A 322 -26.98 33.15 10.79
CA VAL A 322 -28.26 33.08 10.07
C VAL A 322 -28.58 34.38 9.29
N ARG A 323 -28.00 35.51 9.65
CA ARG A 323 -28.21 36.78 8.96
C ARG A 323 -27.54 36.76 7.58
N ASP A 324 -26.36 36.13 7.48
CA ASP A 324 -25.67 35.94 6.23
C ASP A 324 -26.41 34.94 5.33
N VAL A 325 -26.94 33.88 5.91
CA VAL A 325 -27.83 32.94 5.18
C VAL A 325 -29.02 33.68 4.56
N THR A 326 -29.66 34.58 5.33
CA THR A 326 -30.80 35.35 4.84
C THR A 326 -30.39 36.33 3.75
N LEU A 327 -29.23 36.97 3.90
CA LEU A 327 -28.70 37.90 2.90
C LEU A 327 -28.31 37.16 1.61
N MET A 328 -27.66 36.00 1.72
CA MET A 328 -27.35 35.12 0.59
C MET A 328 -28.61 34.75 -0.20
N GLN A 329 -29.72 34.37 0.47
CA GLN A 329 -31.00 34.10 -0.19
C GLN A 329 -31.50 35.30 -0.99
N SER A 330 -31.37 36.52 -0.42
CA SER A 330 -31.77 37.75 -1.11
C SER A 330 -30.90 38.03 -2.34
N ILE A 331 -29.58 37.84 -2.23
CA ILE A 331 -28.63 38.01 -3.34
C ILE A 331 -28.89 37.04 -4.47
N ILE A 332 -29.16 35.75 -4.17
CA ILE A 332 -29.50 34.74 -5.20
C ILE A 332 -30.78 35.14 -5.93
N THR A 333 -31.76 35.73 -5.24
CA THR A 333 -33.02 36.16 -5.82
C THR A 333 -32.87 37.43 -6.67
N ASP A 334 -32.02 38.34 -6.26
CA ASP A 334 -31.71 39.59 -6.99
C ASP A 334 -30.19 39.79 -7.09
N PRO A 335 -29.50 39.13 -8.05
CA PRO A 335 -28.06 39.25 -8.24
C PRO A 335 -27.55 40.66 -8.51
N ALA A 336 -28.41 41.53 -9.02
CA ALA A 336 -28.07 42.93 -9.31
C ALA A 336 -27.98 43.81 -8.03
N SER A 337 -28.40 43.30 -6.88
CA SER A 337 -28.36 43.99 -5.59
C SER A 337 -26.96 44.16 -5.02
N VAL A 338 -25.97 43.44 -5.53
CA VAL A 338 -24.58 43.44 -5.09
C VAL A 338 -23.60 43.58 -6.25
N ASP A 339 -22.35 43.88 -5.98
CA ASP A 339 -21.29 43.88 -6.98
C ASP A 339 -20.89 42.45 -7.40
N ALA A 340 -20.13 42.37 -8.49
CA ALA A 340 -19.73 41.08 -9.06
C ALA A 340 -18.84 40.26 -8.12
N ASP A 341 -17.99 40.90 -7.30
CA ASP A 341 -17.08 40.25 -6.36
C ASP A 341 -17.87 39.64 -5.20
N THR A 342 -18.85 40.31 -4.69
CA THR A 342 -19.78 39.80 -3.66
C THR A 342 -20.60 38.64 -4.23
N TYR A 343 -21.13 38.80 -5.46
CA TYR A 343 -21.88 37.72 -6.12
C TYR A 343 -21.02 36.48 -6.39
N ALA A 344 -19.72 36.64 -6.67
CA ALA A 344 -18.80 35.52 -6.88
C ALA A 344 -18.68 34.63 -5.63
N LYS A 345 -18.74 35.21 -4.42
CA LYS A 345 -18.60 34.50 -3.14
C LYS A 345 -19.82 33.66 -2.75
N ILE A 346 -20.93 33.74 -3.47
CA ILE A 346 -22.17 33.00 -3.19
C ILE A 346 -21.98 31.47 -3.38
N ASP A 347 -21.11 31.05 -4.29
CA ASP A 347 -20.78 29.63 -4.48
C ASP A 347 -19.91 29.12 -3.31
N VAL A 348 -20.54 28.95 -2.15
CA VAL A 348 -19.84 28.52 -0.93
C VAL A 348 -19.58 27.02 -0.93
N ASN A 349 -20.37 26.24 -1.67
CA ASN A 349 -20.26 24.80 -1.74
C ASN A 349 -19.36 24.31 -2.89
N TYR A 350 -18.80 25.20 -3.72
CA TYR A 350 -17.91 24.92 -4.85
C TYR A 350 -18.54 24.04 -5.96
N ASP A 351 -19.85 24.07 -6.14
CA ASP A 351 -20.50 23.30 -7.21
C ASP A 351 -20.62 24.09 -8.55
N THR A 352 -20.04 25.29 -8.61
CA THR A 352 -20.06 26.23 -9.74
C THR A 352 -21.41 26.89 -10.02
N ARG A 353 -22.42 26.62 -9.21
CA ARG A 353 -23.73 27.26 -9.26
C ARG A 353 -23.86 28.25 -8.10
N LYS A 354 -24.86 29.06 -8.19
CA LYS A 354 -25.25 30.00 -7.14
C LYS A 354 -26.73 29.84 -6.90
N ASP A 355 -27.08 28.90 -6.05
CA ASP A 355 -28.47 28.47 -5.87
C ASP A 355 -28.80 28.08 -4.42
N VAL A 356 -29.93 27.42 -4.23
CA VAL A 356 -30.40 27.00 -2.91
C VAL A 356 -29.47 25.99 -2.21
N ASN A 357 -28.59 25.30 -2.94
CA ASN A 357 -27.63 24.38 -2.35
C ASN A 357 -26.55 25.14 -1.57
N ASP A 358 -26.14 26.33 -2.05
CA ASP A 358 -25.23 27.21 -1.31
C ASP A 358 -25.84 27.69 0.01
N VAL A 359 -27.12 28.08 -0.06
CA VAL A 359 -27.88 28.47 1.13
C VAL A 359 -27.93 27.33 2.14
N THR A 360 -28.21 26.11 1.66
CA THR A 360 -28.27 24.92 2.52
C THR A 360 -26.91 24.58 3.11
N ALA A 361 -25.84 24.73 2.34
CA ALA A 361 -24.48 24.53 2.78
C ALA A 361 -24.10 25.54 3.88
N LEU A 362 -24.33 26.85 3.64
CA LEU A 362 -24.05 27.90 4.63
C LEU A 362 -24.91 27.74 5.90
N GLN A 363 -26.18 27.38 5.76
CA GLN A 363 -27.04 27.08 6.90
C GLN A 363 -26.51 25.88 7.70
N THR A 364 -26.01 24.84 7.04
CA THR A 364 -25.39 23.70 7.71
C THR A 364 -24.18 24.12 8.53
N TYR A 365 -23.30 24.94 7.95
CA TYR A 365 -22.14 25.50 8.62
C TYR A 365 -22.53 26.32 9.87
N THR A 366 -23.52 27.22 9.76
CA THR A 366 -23.97 28.06 10.88
C THR A 366 -24.58 27.25 12.03
N THR A 367 -25.01 26.01 11.80
CA THR A 367 -25.45 25.09 12.86
C THR A 367 -24.31 24.34 13.55
N GLY A 368 -23.05 24.60 13.16
CA GLY A 368 -21.85 23.94 13.71
C GLY A 368 -21.60 22.52 13.20
N LYS A 369 -22.25 22.13 12.11
CA LYS A 369 -21.99 20.83 11.46
C LYS A 369 -20.75 20.94 10.55
N PRO A 370 -19.95 19.86 10.45
CA PRO A 370 -18.80 19.84 9.56
C PRO A 370 -19.19 20.01 8.09
N VAL A 371 -18.43 20.84 7.39
CA VAL A 371 -18.55 21.06 5.92
C VAL A 371 -17.22 20.76 5.22
N SER A 372 -16.48 19.79 5.73
CA SER A 372 -15.05 19.64 5.48
C SER A 372 -14.69 18.73 4.29
N SER A 373 -15.56 17.83 3.87
CA SER A 373 -15.23 16.83 2.86
C SER A 373 -16.32 16.69 1.80
N GLY A 374 -15.89 16.32 0.60
CA GLY A 374 -16.76 16.05 -0.54
C GLY A 374 -16.12 15.12 -1.55
N SER A 375 -16.78 14.96 -2.68
CA SER A 375 -16.25 14.10 -3.75
C SER A 375 -16.78 14.49 -5.13
N VAL A 376 -16.05 14.04 -6.16
CA VAL A 376 -16.41 14.17 -7.57
C VAL A 376 -16.33 12.78 -8.19
N THR A 377 -17.39 12.39 -8.91
CA THR A 377 -17.46 11.10 -9.61
C THR A 377 -17.03 11.27 -11.06
N VAL A 378 -16.06 10.51 -11.52
CA VAL A 378 -15.62 10.51 -12.92
C VAL A 378 -16.19 9.29 -13.64
N ASN A 379 -16.90 9.54 -14.72
CA ASN A 379 -17.54 8.52 -15.54
C ASN A 379 -16.99 8.53 -16.97
N HIS A 380 -16.96 7.35 -17.58
CA HIS A 380 -16.53 7.16 -18.97
C HIS A 380 -17.61 6.37 -19.71
N PHE A 381 -18.34 7.03 -20.63
CA PHE A 381 -19.49 6.49 -21.30
C PHE A 381 -19.23 6.29 -22.81
N TYR A 382 -19.72 5.18 -23.34
CA TYR A 382 -19.82 4.91 -24.77
C TYR A 382 -21.27 4.90 -25.17
N THR A 383 -21.57 5.49 -26.32
CA THR A 383 -22.92 5.42 -26.94
C THR A 383 -22.85 4.41 -28.07
N ALA A 384 -23.57 3.30 -27.93
CA ALA A 384 -23.66 2.26 -28.94
C ALA A 384 -24.49 2.73 -30.16
N GLU A 385 -24.41 2.01 -31.28
CA GLU A 385 -25.12 2.35 -32.52
C GLU A 385 -26.66 2.38 -32.36
N ASP A 386 -27.20 1.58 -31.43
CA ASP A 386 -28.62 1.54 -31.09
C ASP A 386 -29.05 2.68 -30.14
N GLY A 387 -28.11 3.55 -29.74
CA GLY A 387 -28.32 4.67 -28.82
C GLY A 387 -28.21 4.32 -27.35
N THR A 388 -27.90 3.08 -27.00
CA THR A 388 -27.65 2.65 -25.61
C THR A 388 -26.35 3.30 -25.08
N VAL A 389 -26.41 3.82 -23.84
CA VAL A 389 -25.24 4.41 -23.17
C VAL A 389 -24.72 3.42 -22.15
N GLU A 390 -23.47 3.01 -22.30
CA GLU A 390 -22.78 2.05 -21.45
C GLU A 390 -21.53 2.67 -20.85
N LYS A 391 -21.10 2.17 -19.68
CA LYS A 391 -19.80 2.53 -19.09
C LYS A 391 -18.71 1.66 -19.69
N ILE A 392 -17.62 2.28 -20.13
CA ILE A 392 -16.45 1.55 -20.64
C ILE A 392 -15.50 1.11 -19.51
N THR A 393 -15.63 1.71 -18.32
CA THR A 393 -14.90 1.36 -17.11
C THR A 393 -15.76 1.72 -15.89
N PRO A 394 -15.55 1.09 -14.73
CA PRO A 394 -16.15 1.53 -13.48
C PRO A 394 -15.87 3.01 -13.20
N SER A 395 -16.81 3.69 -12.56
CA SER A 395 -16.60 5.08 -12.15
C SER A 395 -15.50 5.16 -11.09
N THR A 396 -14.69 6.20 -11.18
CA THR A 396 -13.74 6.56 -10.12
C THR A 396 -14.28 7.71 -9.29
N VAL A 397 -13.94 7.75 -8.00
CA VAL A 397 -14.37 8.82 -7.09
C VAL A 397 -13.11 9.53 -6.58
N ILE A 398 -13.05 10.84 -6.84
CA ILE A 398 -12.03 11.72 -6.27
C ILE A 398 -12.63 12.32 -5.00
N SER A 399 -12.11 11.96 -3.84
CA SER A 399 -12.54 12.47 -2.55
C SER A 399 -11.46 13.35 -1.94
N GLY A 400 -11.86 14.41 -1.25
CA GLY A 400 -10.93 15.34 -0.63
C GLY A 400 -11.63 16.34 0.29
N ARG A 401 -10.89 17.33 0.73
CA ARG A 401 -11.45 18.47 1.45
C ARG A 401 -12.26 19.34 0.49
N VAL A 402 -13.33 19.90 0.97
CA VAL A 402 -14.12 20.89 0.23
C VAL A 402 -13.23 22.10 -0.10
N GLY A 403 -13.16 22.45 -1.37
CA GLY A 403 -12.29 23.52 -1.86
C GLY A 403 -10.91 23.08 -2.33
N ASP A 404 -10.50 21.80 -2.12
CA ASP A 404 -9.28 21.27 -2.73
C ASP A 404 -9.45 21.22 -4.26
N GLU A 405 -8.39 21.56 -4.97
CA GLU A 405 -8.39 21.49 -6.43
C GLU A 405 -8.35 20.04 -6.90
N TYR A 406 -9.10 19.75 -7.96
CA TYR A 406 -9.00 18.48 -8.68
C TYR A 406 -8.87 18.72 -10.18
N THR A 407 -8.27 17.75 -10.85
CA THR A 407 -8.20 17.68 -12.31
C THR A 407 -8.47 16.25 -12.74
N THR A 408 -9.30 16.09 -13.76
CA THR A 408 -9.62 14.79 -14.34
C THR A 408 -9.07 14.67 -15.75
N THR A 409 -8.85 13.45 -16.20
CA THR A 409 -8.41 13.14 -17.56
C THR A 409 -9.31 12.07 -18.17
N SER A 410 -9.37 12.06 -19.49
CA SER A 410 -10.05 10.99 -20.21
C SER A 410 -9.33 9.65 -19.98
N TYR A 411 -10.10 8.58 -19.94
CA TYR A 411 -9.58 7.22 -19.88
C TYR A 411 -8.98 6.81 -21.23
N ARG A 412 -7.73 6.35 -21.24
CA ARG A 412 -7.10 5.79 -22.44
C ARG A 412 -7.41 4.30 -22.52
N THR A 413 -7.93 3.89 -23.65
CA THR A 413 -8.22 2.48 -23.95
C THR A 413 -8.25 2.24 -25.44
N ILE A 414 -8.01 1.02 -25.86
CA ILE A 414 -8.19 0.62 -27.26
C ILE A 414 -9.69 0.48 -27.57
N GLY A 415 -10.07 0.71 -28.81
CA GLY A 415 -11.42 0.55 -29.32
C GLY A 415 -12.34 1.74 -29.09
N TYR A 416 -11.91 2.74 -28.34
CA TYR A 416 -12.65 3.96 -28.11
C TYR A 416 -11.77 5.20 -28.18
N THR A 417 -12.30 6.26 -28.76
CA THR A 417 -11.71 7.60 -28.69
C THR A 417 -12.70 8.58 -28.07
N VAL A 418 -12.18 9.64 -27.46
CA VAL A 418 -13.04 10.68 -26.87
C VAL A 418 -13.91 11.31 -27.94
N ASP A 419 -15.22 11.38 -27.70
CA ASP A 419 -16.19 12.08 -28.54
C ASP A 419 -15.97 13.60 -28.38
N THR A 420 -15.26 14.21 -29.33
CA THR A 420 -14.94 15.63 -29.30
C THR A 420 -16.15 16.54 -29.51
N THR A 421 -17.32 15.99 -29.92
CA THR A 421 -18.58 16.73 -30.03
C THR A 421 -19.26 16.91 -28.68
N LYS A 422 -18.90 16.12 -27.67
CA LYS A 422 -19.40 16.17 -26.29
C LYS A 422 -18.30 16.60 -25.35
N THR A 423 -18.19 17.91 -25.12
CA THR A 423 -17.18 18.44 -24.20
C THR A 423 -17.56 18.11 -22.76
N PRO A 424 -16.71 17.38 -21.99
CA PRO A 424 -16.98 17.13 -20.60
C PRO A 424 -16.96 18.44 -19.80
N LYS A 425 -17.87 18.56 -18.82
CA LYS A 425 -17.92 19.69 -17.90
C LYS A 425 -17.16 19.36 -16.61
N ASN A 426 -16.73 20.39 -15.92
CA ASN A 426 -16.09 20.28 -14.60
C ASN A 426 -14.85 19.37 -14.60
N VAL A 427 -14.09 19.34 -15.70
CA VAL A 427 -12.86 18.52 -15.80
C VAL A 427 -11.78 18.94 -14.81
N ASN A 428 -11.83 20.16 -14.33
CA ASN A 428 -11.07 20.70 -13.22
C ASN A 428 -11.97 21.61 -12.39
N GLY A 429 -11.63 21.82 -11.14
CA GLY A 429 -12.40 22.64 -10.22
C GLY A 429 -11.99 22.38 -8.77
N HIS A 430 -12.93 22.62 -7.87
CA HIS A 430 -12.76 22.37 -6.45
C HIS A 430 -13.72 21.28 -5.99
N ILE A 431 -13.30 20.46 -5.03
CA ILE A 431 -14.14 19.44 -4.39
C ILE A 431 -15.36 20.12 -3.78
N PRO A 432 -16.60 19.76 -4.18
CA PRO A 432 -17.80 20.41 -3.71
C PRO A 432 -18.30 19.85 -2.38
N TYR A 433 -19.18 20.62 -1.69
CA TYR A 433 -19.89 20.17 -0.50
C TYR A 433 -21.38 19.92 -0.80
N GLY A 434 -21.88 18.75 -0.33
CA GLY A 434 -23.33 18.49 -0.24
C GLY A 434 -24.04 18.29 -1.58
N VAL A 435 -23.31 18.12 -2.67
CA VAL A 435 -23.85 17.87 -4.01
C VAL A 435 -23.15 16.70 -4.68
N ASP A 436 -23.88 15.97 -5.49
CA ASP A 436 -23.35 14.90 -6.34
C ASP A 436 -22.83 15.52 -7.65
N MET A 437 -21.51 15.80 -7.68
CA MET A 437 -20.87 16.31 -8.89
C MET A 437 -20.26 15.17 -9.70
N SER A 438 -20.48 15.19 -11.03
CA SER A 438 -19.82 14.25 -11.93
C SER A 438 -19.06 14.95 -13.06
N VAL A 439 -18.04 14.24 -13.55
CA VAL A 439 -17.34 14.56 -14.80
C VAL A 439 -17.57 13.38 -15.74
N ASP A 440 -18.30 13.64 -16.82
CA ASP A 440 -18.72 12.60 -17.74
C ASP A 440 -17.95 12.73 -19.06
N TYR A 441 -17.07 11.79 -19.34
CA TYR A 441 -16.39 11.65 -20.62
C TYR A 441 -17.18 10.73 -21.52
N TYR A 442 -17.37 11.15 -22.77
CA TYR A 442 -18.06 10.37 -23.78
C TYR A 442 -17.09 9.90 -24.86
N TYR A 443 -17.35 8.72 -25.39
CA TYR A 443 -16.49 8.05 -26.36
C TYR A 443 -17.28 7.53 -27.53
N VAL A 444 -16.62 7.43 -28.68
CA VAL A 444 -17.08 6.74 -29.86
C VAL A 444 -16.20 5.53 -30.14
N ALA A 445 -16.81 4.53 -30.79
CA ALA A 445 -16.03 3.36 -31.22
C ALA A 445 -14.93 3.78 -32.20
N SER A 446 -13.77 3.23 -32.04
CA SER A 446 -12.59 3.49 -32.85
C SER A 446 -11.75 2.23 -32.99
N SER A 447 -11.06 2.08 -34.12
CA SER A 447 -9.97 1.12 -34.26
C SER A 447 -8.63 1.82 -34.00
N MET A 448 -7.64 1.04 -33.59
CA MET A 448 -6.28 1.52 -33.41
C MET A 448 -5.30 0.60 -34.16
N ASP A 449 -4.57 1.18 -35.08
CA ASP A 449 -3.46 0.47 -35.72
C ASP A 449 -2.24 0.48 -34.76
N VAL A 450 -1.72 -0.70 -34.51
CA VAL A 450 -0.58 -0.93 -33.61
C VAL A 450 0.61 -1.39 -34.42
N LYS A 451 1.76 -0.79 -34.16
CA LYS A 451 3.06 -1.20 -34.69
C LYS A 451 4.00 -1.61 -33.57
N LEU A 452 4.45 -2.84 -33.62
CA LEU A 452 5.45 -3.36 -32.69
C LEU A 452 6.79 -3.50 -33.41
N HIS A 453 7.82 -2.98 -32.79
CA HIS A 453 9.22 -3.15 -33.20
C HIS A 453 9.89 -4.10 -32.19
N VAL A 454 10.51 -5.17 -32.66
CA VAL A 454 11.14 -6.18 -31.79
C VAL A 454 12.62 -6.31 -32.16
N LYS A 455 13.50 -6.17 -31.20
CA LYS A 455 14.92 -6.32 -31.39
C LYS A 455 15.54 -7.14 -30.27
N HIS A 456 16.46 -7.98 -30.63
CA HIS A 456 17.25 -8.75 -29.68
C HIS A 456 18.49 -7.97 -29.30
N ASN A 457 18.78 -7.85 -28.01
CA ASN A 457 19.98 -7.21 -27.48
C ASN A 457 20.87 -8.31 -26.88
N GLY A 458 21.95 -8.68 -27.60
CA GLY A 458 22.91 -9.66 -27.14
C GLY A 458 23.32 -10.70 -28.16
N SER A 459 23.81 -11.84 -27.69
CA SER A 459 24.41 -12.90 -28.52
C SER A 459 23.46 -14.04 -28.92
N LEU A 460 22.22 -14.04 -28.43
CA LEU A 460 21.23 -15.04 -28.79
C LEU A 460 20.74 -14.84 -30.23
N THR A 461 20.59 -15.93 -30.96
CA THR A 461 20.04 -15.94 -32.33
C THR A 461 18.61 -16.47 -32.30
N TRP A 462 17.68 -15.65 -31.79
CA TRP A 462 16.27 -16.00 -31.82
C TRP A 462 15.65 -15.73 -33.19
N ASN A 463 14.69 -16.61 -33.55
CA ASN A 463 13.69 -16.29 -34.57
C ASN A 463 12.41 -15.86 -33.82
N PRO A 464 12.24 -14.55 -33.56
CA PRO A 464 11.19 -14.13 -32.66
C PRO A 464 9.82 -14.40 -33.25
N SER A 465 8.96 -14.98 -32.43
CA SER A 465 7.53 -15.15 -32.69
C SER A 465 6.74 -14.37 -31.66
N LEU A 466 5.69 -13.70 -32.10
CA LEU A 466 4.79 -12.92 -31.26
C LEU A 466 3.46 -13.66 -31.08
N TRP A 467 3.15 -13.97 -29.83
CA TRP A 467 1.81 -14.34 -29.42
C TRP A 467 1.09 -13.11 -28.86
N LEU A 468 0.01 -12.73 -29.53
CA LEU A 468 -0.77 -11.53 -29.18
C LEU A 468 -2.20 -11.96 -28.85
N TRP A 469 -2.72 -11.47 -27.71
CA TRP A 469 -4.12 -11.64 -27.34
C TRP A 469 -4.63 -10.37 -26.64
N GLY A 470 -5.95 -10.26 -26.44
CA GLY A 470 -6.57 -9.12 -25.79
C GLY A 470 -6.96 -9.38 -24.36
N SER A 471 -7.14 -8.30 -23.63
CA SER A 471 -7.91 -8.28 -22.39
C SER A 471 -9.04 -7.25 -22.54
N ASP A 472 -10.18 -7.50 -21.89
CA ASP A 472 -11.28 -6.55 -21.81
C ASP A 472 -10.92 -5.36 -20.91
N THR A 473 -11.85 -4.42 -20.73
CA THR A 473 -11.65 -3.24 -19.87
C THR A 473 -11.51 -3.55 -18.38
N ASN A 474 -11.73 -4.81 -17.97
CA ASN A 474 -11.52 -5.30 -16.60
C ASN A 474 -10.23 -6.12 -16.47
N GLY A 475 -9.41 -6.18 -17.51
CA GLY A 475 -8.17 -6.94 -17.54
C GLY A 475 -8.36 -8.47 -17.69
N VAL A 476 -9.58 -8.92 -17.99
CA VAL A 476 -9.87 -10.35 -18.24
C VAL A 476 -9.50 -10.69 -19.67
N ASP A 477 -8.76 -11.80 -19.86
CA ASP A 477 -8.38 -12.26 -21.18
C ASP A 477 -9.61 -12.47 -22.07
N ALA A 478 -9.59 -11.87 -23.25
CA ALA A 478 -10.68 -11.89 -24.22
C ALA A 478 -10.18 -12.37 -25.59
N ASP A 479 -10.90 -13.28 -26.23
CA ASP A 479 -10.56 -13.85 -27.56
C ASP A 479 -10.61 -12.81 -28.71
N ASN A 480 -10.80 -11.55 -28.37
CA ASN A 480 -11.17 -10.48 -29.28
C ASN A 480 -10.00 -9.79 -29.98
N TYR A 481 -8.76 -10.04 -29.52
CA TYR A 481 -7.54 -9.39 -30.01
C TYR A 481 -6.49 -10.37 -30.51
N THR A 482 -6.87 -11.63 -30.76
CA THR A 482 -5.95 -12.63 -31.31
C THR A 482 -5.60 -12.23 -32.73
N THR A 483 -4.39 -11.76 -32.93
CA THR A 483 -3.84 -11.50 -34.26
C THR A 483 -3.01 -12.67 -34.74
N SER A 484 -2.60 -13.56 -33.83
CA SER A 484 -1.84 -14.76 -34.07
C SER A 484 -2.78 -15.97 -34.06
N GLY A 485 -2.72 -16.84 -35.06
CA GLY A 485 -3.61 -18.00 -35.18
C GLY A 485 -3.43 -19.01 -34.06
N GLU A 486 -2.38 -19.83 -34.13
CA GLU A 486 -2.04 -20.83 -33.14
C GLU A 486 -0.68 -20.53 -32.51
N TRP A 487 -0.46 -21.04 -31.28
CA TRP A 487 0.84 -20.95 -30.62
C TRP A 487 1.94 -21.58 -31.51
N PRO A 488 3.12 -20.94 -31.63
CA PRO A 488 3.68 -19.81 -30.89
C PRO A 488 3.36 -18.42 -31.47
N GLY A 489 2.38 -18.28 -32.30
CA GLY A 489 1.98 -17.02 -32.94
C GLY A 489 2.76 -16.74 -34.23
N ASP A 490 2.81 -15.48 -34.61
CA ASP A 490 3.42 -15.07 -35.87
C ASP A 490 4.95 -14.97 -35.74
N THR A 491 5.67 -15.76 -36.55
CA THR A 491 7.13 -15.62 -36.67
C THR A 491 7.46 -14.35 -37.42
N LEU A 492 8.30 -13.52 -36.84
CA LEU A 492 8.74 -12.24 -37.43
C LEU A 492 9.84 -12.48 -38.44
N THR A 493 9.62 -12.10 -39.69
CA THR A 493 10.57 -12.33 -40.79
C THR A 493 11.05 -11.05 -41.45
N GLU A 494 10.33 -9.95 -41.26
CA GLU A 494 10.64 -8.66 -41.86
C GLU A 494 11.37 -7.76 -40.87
N MET A 495 12.53 -7.22 -41.30
CA MET A 495 13.29 -6.23 -40.52
C MET A 495 13.28 -4.89 -41.25
N ASP A 496 13.22 -3.83 -40.49
CA ASP A 496 13.46 -2.48 -40.99
C ASP A 496 14.96 -2.23 -41.25
N GLU A 497 15.29 -1.06 -41.80
CA GLU A 497 16.68 -0.67 -42.11
C GLU A 497 17.59 -0.55 -40.88
N ASN A 498 17.01 -0.48 -39.65
CA ASN A 498 17.71 -0.36 -38.39
C ASN A 498 17.83 -1.72 -37.65
N GLY A 499 17.38 -2.79 -38.28
CA GLY A 499 17.44 -4.15 -37.74
C GLY A 499 16.36 -4.51 -36.70
N TRP A 500 15.26 -3.79 -36.72
CA TRP A 500 14.09 -4.13 -35.93
C TRP A 500 13.14 -5.00 -36.73
N TYR A 501 12.68 -6.12 -36.17
CA TYR A 501 11.51 -6.83 -36.67
C TYR A 501 10.28 -5.99 -36.47
N VAL A 502 9.37 -5.99 -37.44
CA VAL A 502 8.16 -5.17 -37.40
C VAL A 502 6.91 -6.04 -37.50
N LYS A 503 5.92 -5.75 -36.67
CA LYS A 503 4.58 -6.36 -36.71
C LYS A 503 3.52 -5.27 -36.61
N ASP A 504 2.69 -5.19 -37.65
CA ASP A 504 1.50 -4.33 -37.68
C ASP A 504 0.24 -5.18 -37.42
N PHE A 505 -0.70 -4.64 -36.67
CA PHE A 505 -2.05 -5.19 -36.48
C PHE A 505 -3.04 -4.11 -36.06
N THR A 506 -4.34 -4.38 -36.18
CA THR A 506 -5.39 -3.42 -35.82
C THR A 506 -6.22 -3.97 -34.66
N CYS A 507 -6.35 -3.18 -33.61
CA CYS A 507 -7.24 -3.44 -32.49
C CYS A 507 -8.59 -2.75 -32.75
N THR A 508 -9.68 -3.53 -32.72
CA THR A 508 -11.04 -3.03 -33.04
C THR A 508 -12.00 -3.08 -31.87
N LYS A 509 -11.53 -3.53 -30.69
CA LYS A 509 -12.36 -3.70 -29.49
C LYS A 509 -11.72 -3.02 -28.29
N ALA A 510 -12.56 -2.60 -27.35
CA ALA A 510 -12.15 -1.98 -26.12
C ALA A 510 -11.32 -2.93 -25.22
N GLY A 511 -10.33 -2.38 -24.55
CA GLY A 511 -9.46 -3.10 -23.62
C GLY A 511 -7.99 -2.79 -23.83
N SER A 512 -7.17 -3.82 -23.79
CA SER A 512 -5.73 -3.76 -23.98
C SER A 512 -5.25 -4.97 -24.80
N TYR A 513 -4.03 -4.93 -25.30
CA TYR A 513 -3.38 -6.09 -25.89
C TYR A 513 -2.24 -6.59 -25.00
N ASN A 514 -1.97 -7.88 -25.15
CA ASN A 514 -0.99 -8.61 -24.35
C ASN A 514 0.01 -9.29 -25.28
N ILE A 515 1.21 -9.53 -24.78
CA ILE A 515 2.35 -9.98 -25.60
C ILE A 515 3.12 -11.09 -24.89
N ILE A 516 3.41 -12.16 -25.62
CA ILE A 516 4.52 -13.07 -25.35
C ILE A 516 5.45 -13.06 -26.56
N VAL A 517 6.75 -12.98 -26.30
CA VAL A 517 7.77 -13.20 -27.33
C VAL A 517 8.42 -14.55 -27.11
N SER A 518 8.57 -15.35 -28.17
CA SER A 518 9.23 -16.64 -28.09
C SER A 518 10.19 -16.88 -29.24
N ASP A 519 11.13 -17.80 -29.06
CA ASP A 519 11.94 -18.35 -30.15
C ASP A 519 11.20 -19.55 -30.74
N THR A 520 10.30 -19.28 -31.68
CA THR A 520 9.43 -20.27 -32.33
C THR A 520 8.78 -21.27 -31.36
N GLY A 521 8.45 -20.83 -30.15
CA GLY A 521 7.77 -21.59 -29.10
C GLY A 521 8.68 -22.44 -28.20
N THR A 522 10.01 -22.41 -28.39
CA THR A 522 10.94 -23.23 -27.57
C THR A 522 11.41 -22.54 -26.32
N ASN A 523 11.73 -21.25 -26.41
CA ASN A 523 11.99 -20.36 -25.28
C ASN A 523 10.96 -19.22 -25.33
N GLN A 524 10.45 -18.82 -24.23
CA GLN A 524 9.44 -17.76 -24.20
C GLN A 524 9.65 -16.81 -23.02
N THR A 525 9.14 -15.60 -23.16
CA THR A 525 9.03 -14.64 -22.07
C THR A 525 7.84 -14.99 -21.16
N ILE A 526 7.75 -14.28 -20.04
CA ILE A 526 6.51 -14.25 -19.26
C ILE A 526 5.41 -13.54 -20.06
N ASP A 527 4.16 -13.64 -19.58
CA ASP A 527 3.03 -12.87 -20.11
C ASP A 527 3.18 -11.40 -19.74
N TYR A 528 3.21 -10.54 -20.74
CA TYR A 528 3.14 -9.10 -20.57
C TYR A 528 1.76 -8.60 -20.96
N LYS A 529 1.01 -8.04 -20.02
CA LYS A 529 -0.42 -7.72 -20.18
C LYS A 529 -0.69 -6.22 -20.02
N GLY A 530 -1.70 -5.73 -20.73
CA GLY A 530 -2.28 -4.42 -20.50
C GLY A 530 -1.70 -3.27 -21.33
N PHE A 531 -1.18 -3.51 -22.53
CA PHE A 531 -0.69 -2.42 -23.40
C PHE A 531 -1.82 -1.74 -24.17
N ILE A 532 -1.71 -0.43 -24.32
CA ILE A 532 -2.66 0.42 -25.08
C ILE A 532 -1.96 1.39 -26.02
N ASP A 533 -0.64 1.27 -26.17
CA ASP A 533 0.14 2.13 -27.02
C ASP A 533 0.03 1.68 -28.48
N ASN A 534 -0.03 2.64 -29.40
CA ASN A 534 -0.15 2.36 -30.83
C ASN A 534 1.20 2.06 -31.50
N GLU A 535 2.30 2.30 -30.81
CA GLU A 535 3.64 1.96 -31.27
C GLU A 535 4.53 1.64 -30.08
N LEU A 536 5.22 0.49 -30.12
CA LEU A 536 6.14 0.04 -29.07
C LEU A 536 7.42 -0.52 -29.67
N TRP A 537 8.54 -0.22 -29.01
CA TRP A 537 9.85 -0.83 -29.25
C TRP A 537 10.13 -1.83 -28.13
N ILE A 538 10.27 -3.09 -28.50
CA ILE A 538 10.42 -4.23 -27.57
C ILE A 538 11.86 -4.74 -27.71
N VAL A 539 12.63 -4.60 -26.63
CA VAL A 539 13.99 -5.15 -26.56
C VAL A 539 13.97 -6.45 -25.79
N ILE A 540 14.44 -7.52 -26.41
CA ILE A 540 14.62 -8.83 -25.78
C ILE A 540 16.01 -8.82 -25.13
N ASP A 541 16.07 -8.98 -23.79
CA ASP A 541 17.32 -9.02 -23.05
C ASP A 541 17.79 -10.45 -22.81
N ASP A 542 19.09 -10.70 -23.03
CA ASP A 542 19.75 -11.98 -22.81
C ASP A 542 19.95 -12.34 -21.34
N SER A 543 19.65 -11.45 -20.41
CA SER A 543 19.78 -11.73 -18.98
C SER A 543 18.80 -12.81 -18.56
N ASN A 544 19.26 -14.04 -18.59
CA ASN A 544 18.50 -15.22 -18.20
C ASN A 544 18.44 -15.29 -16.68
N VAL A 545 17.36 -14.80 -16.09
CA VAL A 545 17.08 -14.98 -14.68
C VAL A 545 15.94 -16.00 -14.55
N MET A 546 16.28 -17.21 -14.10
CA MET A 546 15.33 -18.29 -13.75
C MET A 546 14.41 -18.78 -14.87
N GLY A 547 14.92 -18.90 -16.07
CA GLY A 547 14.17 -19.49 -17.20
C GLY A 547 13.15 -18.55 -17.84
N GLY A 548 13.18 -17.26 -17.52
CA GLY A 548 12.44 -16.21 -18.20
C GLY A 548 13.37 -15.28 -18.95
N THR A 549 13.00 -14.91 -20.17
CA THR A 549 13.65 -13.82 -20.93
C THR A 549 12.86 -12.57 -20.65
N TYR A 550 13.55 -11.48 -20.30
CA TYR A 550 12.90 -10.21 -19.99
C TYR A 550 12.75 -9.38 -21.23
N LEU A 551 11.64 -8.66 -21.30
CA LEU A 551 11.40 -7.64 -22.31
C LEU A 551 11.43 -6.27 -21.65
N THR A 552 12.03 -5.31 -22.36
CA THR A 552 11.86 -3.90 -22.03
C THR A 552 11.04 -3.27 -23.15
N PHE A 553 10.02 -2.55 -22.78
CA PHE A 553 9.09 -1.87 -23.70
C PHE A 553 9.36 -0.38 -23.66
N TYR A 554 9.51 0.26 -24.82
CA TYR A 554 9.72 1.68 -24.95
C TYR A 554 8.63 2.29 -25.82
N THR A 555 8.22 3.53 -25.51
CA THR A 555 7.28 4.31 -26.32
C THR A 555 7.97 5.13 -27.41
N GLU A 556 9.31 5.13 -27.44
CA GLU A 556 10.15 5.76 -28.47
C GLU A 556 11.29 4.82 -28.81
N ASN A 557 11.85 4.96 -30.01
CA ASN A 557 12.98 4.13 -30.45
C ASN A 557 14.22 4.35 -29.55
N PRO A 558 14.66 3.35 -28.77
CA PRO A 558 15.78 3.48 -27.84
C PRO A 558 17.15 3.62 -28.55
N ASP A 559 17.26 3.22 -29.82
CA ASP A 559 18.47 3.44 -30.60
C ASP A 559 18.69 4.93 -30.92
N ASN A 560 17.59 5.69 -31.01
CA ASN A 560 17.61 7.13 -31.28
C ASN A 560 17.61 7.97 -30.00
N ASN A 561 17.09 7.42 -28.90
CA ASN A 561 16.97 8.09 -27.60
C ASN A 561 17.41 7.14 -26.46
N PRO A 562 18.65 7.27 -25.93
CA PRO A 562 19.12 6.43 -24.82
C PRO A 562 18.29 6.54 -23.53
N ASN A 563 17.48 7.60 -23.43
CA ASN A 563 16.55 7.81 -22.31
C ASN A 563 15.08 7.63 -22.77
N ALA A 564 14.85 6.77 -23.77
CA ALA A 564 13.49 6.50 -24.25
C ALA A 564 12.57 6.11 -23.10
N PRO A 565 11.37 6.70 -23.02
CA PRO A 565 10.42 6.38 -21.96
C PRO A 565 10.02 4.91 -22.00
N ILE A 566 9.97 4.27 -20.83
CA ILE A 566 9.50 2.88 -20.69
C ILE A 566 7.97 2.90 -20.72
N ALA A 567 7.39 2.06 -21.57
CA ALA A 567 5.95 1.84 -21.59
C ALA A 567 5.50 1.13 -20.32
N VAL A 568 4.49 1.66 -19.66
CA VAL A 568 3.90 1.07 -18.46
C VAL A 568 2.56 0.45 -18.86
N PRO A 569 2.41 -0.88 -18.77
CA PRO A 569 1.12 -1.53 -19.00
C PRO A 569 0.06 -1.00 -18.03
N ILE A 570 -1.18 -0.93 -18.48
CA ILE A 570 -2.33 -0.67 -17.59
C ILE A 570 -2.60 -1.99 -16.86
N ALA A 571 -2.32 -2.05 -15.56
CA ALA A 571 -2.57 -3.23 -14.74
C ALA A 571 -4.06 -3.39 -14.40
#